data_e5bf9ab91c05e861668a3fd4966586b9
#
_entry.id   e5bf9ab91c05e861668a3fd4966586b9
#
_cell.length_a   1.000
_cell.length_b   1.000
_cell.length_c   1.000
_cell.angle_alpha   90.00
_cell.angle_beta   90.00
_cell.angle_gamma   90.00
#
_symmetry.space_group_name_H-M   'P 1'
#
loop_
_entity.id
_entity.type
_entity.pdbx_description
1 polymer ?
#
loop_
_entity_poly.entity_id
_entity_poly.type
_entity_poly.pdbx_seq_one_letter_code
_entity_poly.pdbx_strand_id
1 'polypeptide(L)'
;EVPQQAPKQMMDDLRKKYDEATLTEAYDELKELYANGQLYSEDGYHNFSAMLKEAPVKSMCLNVAHDCNLRCEYCFAAKGDFGCGKKLMPLEVGKKAIDFLIEHSKERRNLELDFFGGEPLMNFDVVKQVVEYARSQEEKHNKKFRFTMTTNGLLLTDDIIEYLNKEMYNVVLSLDGRKEINDMLRVRADGSGCYDAIVPKYQKLIATRGDKDYYVRGTFTKHNLDFAKDAVHMAELGFDQVSVEPVVSDPNLPYSLQEEDLPAAFAEYENLANILIDRKKKGKGFNFFHFMIDLNQGPCAIKRLRGCGCGNEYVCVTPEGDIYPCHQFVGQEKWKMGNIMEDTFDIPMKQEFALTNVYSKEDCKDCWAKFYCSGGCNANNQSYEGDIH
;
A
#
# COMPACT_ATOMS: atom_id res chain seq x y z
N GLU A 1 -20.76 27.62 2.97
CA GLU A 1 -20.54 29.08 3.00
C GLU A 1 -19.56 29.44 4.12
N VAL A 2 -18.58 30.28 3.83
CA VAL A 2 -17.75 30.88 4.88
C VAL A 2 -18.65 31.88 5.60
N PRO A 3 -18.91 31.72 6.91
CA PRO A 3 -19.76 32.63 7.64
C PRO A 3 -19.20 34.06 7.57
N GLN A 4 -20.08 35.07 7.51
CA GLN A 4 -19.63 36.47 7.59
C GLN A 4 -18.92 36.78 8.92
N GLN A 5 -19.24 36.02 9.96
CA GLN A 5 -18.54 36.03 11.24
C GLN A 5 -18.11 34.57 11.59
N ALA A 6 -16.89 34.40 12.05
CA ALA A 6 -16.41 33.11 12.51
C ALA A 6 -17.28 32.57 13.67
N PRO A 7 -17.58 31.28 13.74
CA PRO A 7 -18.36 30.69 14.83
C PRO A 7 -17.71 31.00 16.19
N LYS A 8 -18.51 31.59 17.10
CA LYS A 8 -18.01 32.09 18.39
C LYS A 8 -17.22 31.03 19.18
N GLN A 9 -17.75 29.81 19.26
CA GLN A 9 -17.10 28.73 20.00
C GLN A 9 -15.73 28.36 19.40
N MET A 10 -15.62 28.30 18.08
CA MET A 10 -14.33 28.05 17.40
C MET A 10 -13.32 29.16 17.69
N MET A 11 -13.75 30.41 17.62
CA MET A 11 -12.88 31.55 17.92
C MET A 11 -12.43 31.57 19.39
N ASP A 12 -13.33 31.25 20.32
CA ASP A 12 -13.01 31.16 21.74
C ASP A 12 -11.98 30.06 22.05
N ASP A 13 -12.03 28.94 21.32
CA ASP A 13 -11.04 27.87 21.46
C ASP A 13 -9.69 28.22 20.81
N LEU A 14 -9.70 28.86 19.67
CA LEU A 14 -8.49 29.30 18.98
C LEU A 14 -7.78 30.44 19.74
N ARG A 15 -8.50 31.35 20.37
CA ARG A 15 -7.93 32.42 21.24
C ARG A 15 -7.13 31.90 22.42
N LYS A 16 -7.32 30.66 22.82
CA LYS A 16 -6.49 29.99 23.84
C LYS A 16 -5.07 29.70 23.35
N LYS A 17 -4.86 29.66 22.03
CA LYS A 17 -3.61 29.21 21.40
C LYS A 17 -2.94 30.31 20.57
N TYR A 18 -3.69 31.24 20.02
CA TYR A 18 -3.25 32.24 19.05
C TYR A 18 -3.71 33.64 19.44
N ASP A 19 -2.95 34.67 19.07
CA ASP A 19 -3.35 36.06 19.27
C ASP A 19 -4.42 36.52 18.26
N GLU A 20 -5.08 37.61 18.56
CA GLU A 20 -6.21 38.12 17.75
C GLU A 20 -5.75 38.57 16.34
N ALA A 21 -4.52 39.06 16.20
CA ALA A 21 -4.00 39.49 14.89
C ALA A 21 -3.81 38.30 13.96
N THR A 22 -3.17 37.23 14.45
CA THR A 22 -3.03 35.95 13.72
C THR A 22 -4.37 35.34 13.30
N LEU A 23 -5.36 35.36 14.21
CA LEU A 23 -6.69 34.83 13.92
C LEU A 23 -7.44 35.68 12.87
N THR A 24 -7.29 36.98 12.91
CA THR A 24 -7.91 37.90 11.93
C THR A 24 -7.28 37.70 10.55
N GLU A 25 -5.95 37.63 10.48
CA GLU A 25 -5.22 37.40 9.23
C GLU A 25 -5.65 36.07 8.57
N ALA A 26 -5.67 34.97 9.33
CA ALA A 26 -6.11 33.67 8.83
C ALA A 26 -7.58 33.68 8.35
N TYR A 27 -8.45 34.38 9.07
CA TYR A 27 -9.86 34.47 8.69
C TYR A 27 -10.07 35.32 7.42
N ASP A 28 -9.34 36.40 7.27
CA ASP A 28 -9.40 37.26 6.09
C ASP A 28 -8.83 36.55 4.87
N GLU A 29 -7.76 35.74 5.00
CA GLU A 29 -7.26 34.87 3.95
C GLU A 29 -8.33 33.87 3.49
N LEU A 30 -9.04 33.21 4.42
CA LEU A 30 -10.12 32.29 4.11
C LEU A 30 -11.26 32.98 3.33
N LYS A 31 -11.60 34.23 3.70
CA LYS A 31 -12.62 35.01 2.95
C LYS A 31 -12.16 35.34 1.54
N GLU A 32 -10.87 35.70 1.37
CA GLU A 32 -10.31 36.00 0.05
C GLU A 32 -10.32 34.76 -0.84
N LEU A 33 -9.87 33.60 -0.31
CA LEU A 33 -9.92 32.33 -1.03
C LEU A 33 -11.35 31.95 -1.44
N TYR A 34 -12.33 32.17 -0.56
CA TYR A 34 -13.74 31.95 -0.89
C TYR A 34 -14.24 32.90 -1.99
N ALA A 35 -13.97 34.18 -1.87
CA ALA A 35 -14.37 35.19 -2.84
C ALA A 35 -13.79 34.94 -4.24
N ASN A 36 -12.58 34.38 -4.30
CA ASN A 36 -11.86 34.02 -5.54
C ASN A 36 -12.27 32.63 -6.09
N GLY A 37 -13.24 31.93 -5.47
CA GLY A 37 -13.69 30.59 -5.88
C GLY A 37 -12.66 29.48 -5.67
N GLN A 38 -11.64 29.74 -4.85
CA GLN A 38 -10.60 28.77 -4.52
C GLN A 38 -10.96 27.87 -3.33
N LEU A 39 -11.97 28.30 -2.53
CA LEU A 39 -12.48 27.55 -1.39
C LEU A 39 -13.96 27.21 -1.63
N TYR A 40 -14.37 25.99 -1.33
CA TYR A 40 -15.72 25.45 -1.56
C TYR A 40 -16.17 25.52 -3.04
N SER A 41 -15.23 25.32 -3.97
CA SER A 41 -15.56 25.21 -5.39
C SER A 41 -16.50 24.00 -5.63
N GLU A 42 -17.34 24.11 -6.68
CA GLU A 42 -18.20 23.00 -7.08
C GLU A 42 -17.37 21.76 -7.47
N ASP A 43 -17.82 20.59 -7.03
CA ASP A 43 -17.19 19.32 -7.37
C ASP A 43 -17.60 18.88 -8.79
N GLY A 44 -16.84 19.31 -9.79
CA GLY A 44 -17.02 18.90 -11.20
C GLY A 44 -16.56 17.47 -11.51
N TYR A 45 -15.88 16.79 -10.59
CA TYR A 45 -15.32 15.46 -10.86
C TYR A 45 -16.36 14.33 -10.84
N HIS A 46 -17.54 14.58 -10.29
CA HIS A 46 -18.67 13.63 -10.38
C HIS A 46 -18.98 13.26 -11.84
N ASN A 47 -18.92 14.21 -12.76
CA ASN A 47 -19.17 13.96 -14.18
C ASN A 47 -18.05 13.07 -14.80
N PHE A 48 -16.82 13.15 -14.33
CA PHE A 48 -15.73 12.28 -14.75
C PHE A 48 -15.91 10.84 -14.24
N SER A 49 -16.53 10.63 -13.09
CA SER A 49 -16.79 9.30 -12.57
C SER A 49 -17.62 8.46 -13.52
N ALA A 50 -18.62 9.05 -14.18
CA ALA A 50 -19.44 8.39 -15.20
C ALA A 50 -18.67 8.04 -16.49
N MET A 51 -17.53 8.70 -16.74
CA MET A 51 -16.65 8.44 -17.87
C MET A 51 -15.57 7.40 -17.55
N LEU A 52 -15.45 6.98 -16.28
CA LEU A 52 -14.51 5.96 -15.86
C LEU A 52 -14.95 4.61 -16.42
N LYS A 53 -14.29 4.19 -17.47
CA LYS A 53 -14.49 2.89 -18.11
C LYS A 53 -13.37 1.93 -17.72
N GLU A 54 -13.48 0.74 -18.21
CA GLU A 54 -12.40 -0.23 -18.21
C GLU A 54 -11.07 0.41 -18.68
N ALA A 55 -10.04 0.26 -17.87
CA ALA A 55 -8.70 0.73 -18.18
C ALA A 55 -7.78 -0.45 -18.56
N PRO A 56 -6.68 -0.20 -19.30
CA PRO A 56 -5.65 -1.21 -19.49
C PRO A 56 -5.05 -1.67 -18.16
N VAL A 57 -4.75 -2.95 -18.03
CA VAL A 57 -3.99 -3.48 -16.89
C VAL A 57 -2.59 -2.87 -16.93
N LYS A 58 -2.18 -2.22 -15.85
CA LYS A 58 -0.87 -1.54 -15.76
C LYS A 58 0.09 -2.20 -14.80
N SER A 59 -0.44 -2.96 -13.86
CA SER A 59 0.35 -3.58 -12.80
C SER A 59 -0.22 -4.93 -12.40
N MET A 60 0.66 -5.81 -11.93
CA MET A 60 0.32 -7.16 -11.54
C MET A 60 1.09 -7.55 -10.29
N CYS A 61 0.39 -8.11 -9.30
CA CYS A 61 0.99 -8.85 -8.22
C CYS A 61 1.16 -10.32 -8.67
N LEU A 62 2.36 -10.82 -8.64
CA LEU A 62 2.65 -12.20 -8.99
C LEU A 62 2.99 -12.98 -7.72
N ASN A 63 2.05 -13.80 -7.25
CA ASN A 63 2.26 -14.67 -6.10
C ASN A 63 3.13 -15.84 -6.50
N VAL A 64 4.45 -15.66 -6.50
CA VAL A 64 5.39 -16.71 -6.94
C VAL A 64 5.49 -17.87 -5.94
N ALA A 65 5.02 -17.69 -4.71
CA ALA A 65 5.02 -18.72 -3.69
C ALA A 65 3.76 -18.64 -2.82
N HIS A 66 2.98 -19.69 -2.77
CA HIS A 66 1.98 -19.97 -1.75
C HIS A 66 2.62 -20.82 -0.64
N ASP A 67 3.69 -20.33 -0.06
CA ASP A 67 4.36 -20.82 1.14
C ASP A 67 5.21 -19.71 1.75
N CYS A 68 5.46 -19.80 3.05
CA CYS A 68 6.27 -18.83 3.78
C CYS A 68 7.10 -19.54 4.86
N ASN A 69 8.28 -19.01 5.13
CA ASN A 69 9.17 -19.46 6.20
C ASN A 69 8.91 -18.75 7.55
N LEU A 70 7.95 -17.81 7.58
CA LEU A 70 7.41 -17.21 8.80
C LEU A 70 5.98 -17.66 9.07
N ARG A 71 5.49 -17.40 10.30
CA ARG A 71 4.13 -17.68 10.76
C ARG A 71 3.59 -16.46 11.50
N CYS A 72 3.64 -15.28 10.84
CA CYS A 72 3.16 -14.05 11.42
C CYS A 72 1.72 -14.18 11.91
N GLU A 73 1.43 -13.66 13.08
CA GLU A 73 0.12 -13.83 13.73
C GLU A 73 -0.99 -13.15 12.93
N TYR A 74 -0.73 -11.93 12.42
CA TYR A 74 -1.68 -11.10 11.66
C TYR A 74 -1.68 -11.38 10.15
N CYS A 75 -1.09 -12.50 9.69
CA CYS A 75 -0.90 -12.74 8.26
C CYS A 75 -2.23 -12.94 7.51
N PHE A 76 -2.62 -11.96 6.69
CA PHE A 76 -3.81 -12.04 5.85
C PHE A 76 -3.76 -13.19 4.82
N ALA A 77 -2.54 -13.64 4.47
CA ALA A 77 -2.30 -14.72 3.51
C ALA A 77 -2.33 -16.12 4.16
N ALA A 78 -3.05 -16.31 5.27
CA ALA A 78 -3.17 -17.60 5.98
C ALA A 78 -1.80 -18.27 6.24
N LYS A 79 -0.84 -17.47 6.76
CA LYS A 79 0.54 -17.91 7.00
C LYS A 79 1.33 -18.25 5.71
N GLY A 80 0.88 -17.71 4.58
CA GLY A 80 1.58 -17.72 3.30
C GLY A 80 0.99 -18.60 2.22
N ASP A 81 0.01 -19.46 2.53
CA ASP A 81 -0.61 -20.35 1.54
C ASP A 81 -1.99 -19.86 1.02
N PHE A 82 -2.48 -18.72 1.53
CA PHE A 82 -3.77 -18.11 1.16
C PHE A 82 -4.99 -19.03 1.34
N GLY A 83 -4.88 -20.09 2.13
CA GLY A 83 -5.91 -21.11 2.26
C GLY A 83 -6.05 -22.03 1.04
N CYS A 84 -5.15 -21.89 0.04
CA CYS A 84 -5.15 -22.68 -1.19
C CYS A 84 -4.17 -23.86 -1.15
N GLY A 85 -3.44 -24.03 -0.04
CA GLY A 85 -2.37 -25.00 0.10
C GLY A 85 -1.03 -24.52 -0.46
N LYS A 86 0.04 -25.18 -0.01
CA LYS A 86 1.41 -24.80 -0.36
C LYS A 86 1.75 -25.13 -1.81
N LYS A 87 2.27 -24.13 -2.54
CA LYS A 87 2.68 -24.28 -3.92
C LYS A 87 3.71 -23.22 -4.31
N LEU A 88 4.64 -23.59 -5.16
CA LEU A 88 5.56 -22.65 -5.84
C LEU A 88 5.12 -22.50 -7.29
N MET A 89 5.17 -21.29 -7.82
CA MET A 89 4.80 -20.98 -9.20
C MET A 89 5.77 -21.66 -10.17
N PRO A 90 5.27 -22.45 -11.15
CA PRO A 90 6.10 -22.92 -12.26
C PRO A 90 6.52 -21.77 -13.17
N LEU A 91 7.69 -21.86 -13.79
CA LEU A 91 8.19 -20.83 -14.70
C LEU A 91 7.24 -20.54 -15.87
N GLU A 92 6.56 -21.56 -16.38
CA GLU A 92 5.59 -21.41 -17.49
C GLU A 92 4.42 -20.48 -17.12
N VAL A 93 3.92 -20.57 -15.87
CA VAL A 93 2.88 -19.68 -15.36
C VAL A 93 3.44 -18.25 -15.24
N GLY A 94 4.66 -18.08 -14.73
CA GLY A 94 5.30 -16.78 -14.65
C GLY A 94 5.49 -16.12 -16.03
N LYS A 95 5.92 -16.86 -17.04
CA LYS A 95 6.02 -16.37 -18.43
C LYS A 95 4.66 -15.98 -19.00
N LYS A 96 3.65 -16.85 -18.83
CA LYS A 96 2.30 -16.59 -19.31
C LYS A 96 1.69 -15.34 -18.62
N ALA A 97 2.02 -15.08 -17.35
CA ALA A 97 1.63 -13.87 -16.63
C ALA A 97 2.24 -12.60 -17.27
N ILE A 98 3.50 -12.65 -17.72
CA ILE A 98 4.12 -11.55 -18.45
C ILE A 98 3.41 -11.32 -19.80
N ASP A 99 3.12 -12.38 -20.55
CA ASP A 99 2.40 -12.29 -21.84
C ASP A 99 0.99 -11.71 -21.64
N PHE A 100 0.27 -12.17 -20.62
CA PHE A 100 -1.03 -11.61 -20.23
C PHE A 100 -0.95 -10.11 -19.91
N LEU A 101 0.04 -9.67 -19.13
CA LEU A 101 0.20 -8.28 -18.78
C LEU A 101 0.52 -7.42 -20.00
N ILE A 102 1.36 -7.90 -20.92
CA ILE A 102 1.67 -7.22 -22.18
C ILE A 102 0.40 -7.06 -23.02
N GLU A 103 -0.37 -8.11 -23.21
CA GLU A 103 -1.59 -8.10 -24.02
C GLU A 103 -2.64 -7.15 -23.46
N HIS A 104 -2.95 -7.24 -22.15
CA HIS A 104 -3.99 -6.45 -21.51
C HIS A 104 -3.57 -5.02 -21.17
N SER A 105 -2.30 -4.68 -21.32
CA SER A 105 -1.79 -3.30 -21.14
C SER A 105 -2.00 -2.41 -22.37
N LYS A 106 -2.42 -2.96 -23.50
CA LYS A 106 -2.65 -2.21 -24.76
C LYS A 106 -1.44 -1.31 -25.09
N GLU A 107 -1.68 -0.02 -25.35
CA GLU A 107 -0.62 0.96 -25.69
C GLU A 107 0.21 1.44 -24.48
N ARG A 108 -0.08 0.98 -23.26
CA ARG A 108 0.65 1.41 -22.07
C ARG A 108 2.07 0.87 -22.07
N ARG A 109 3.06 1.76 -22.06
CA ARG A 109 4.47 1.40 -22.11
C ARG A 109 5.03 0.92 -20.77
N ASN A 110 4.75 1.67 -19.69
CA ASN A 110 5.31 1.37 -18.37
C ASN A 110 4.40 0.40 -17.61
N LEU A 111 4.94 -0.75 -17.24
CA LEU A 111 4.27 -1.83 -16.54
C LEU A 111 4.96 -2.11 -15.21
N GLU A 112 4.20 -2.45 -14.20
CA GLU A 112 4.70 -2.77 -12.87
C GLU A 112 4.39 -4.22 -12.52
N LEU A 113 5.37 -4.92 -11.99
CA LEU A 113 5.24 -6.30 -11.55
C LEU A 113 5.78 -6.44 -10.13
N ASP A 114 4.91 -6.83 -9.22
CA ASP A 114 5.23 -7.02 -7.81
C ASP A 114 5.40 -8.50 -7.52
N PHE A 115 6.60 -8.94 -7.20
CA PHE A 115 6.85 -10.28 -6.71
C PHE A 115 6.43 -10.39 -5.26
N PHE A 116 5.45 -11.24 -5.00
CA PHE A 116 4.77 -11.39 -3.74
C PHE A 116 4.43 -12.86 -3.46
N GLY A 117 3.53 -13.08 -2.50
CA GLY A 117 3.01 -14.38 -2.07
C GLY A 117 3.15 -14.55 -0.56
N GLY A 118 3.49 -15.75 -0.10
CA GLY A 118 3.92 -15.98 1.26
C GLY A 118 5.31 -15.37 1.50
N GLU A 119 6.35 -15.98 0.88
CA GLU A 119 7.69 -15.41 0.79
C GLU A 119 8.26 -15.64 -0.63
N PRO A 120 8.39 -14.61 -1.44
CA PRO A 120 8.81 -14.78 -2.84
C PRO A 120 10.24 -15.31 -2.99
N LEU A 121 11.13 -15.07 -2.04
CA LEU A 121 12.49 -15.62 -2.09
C LEU A 121 12.55 -17.15 -1.96
N MET A 122 11.46 -17.80 -1.56
CA MET A 122 11.37 -19.27 -1.61
C MET A 122 11.32 -19.81 -3.04
N ASN A 123 10.99 -18.96 -4.01
CA ASN A 123 10.97 -19.30 -5.44
C ASN A 123 11.85 -18.36 -6.27
N PHE A 124 13.01 -17.98 -5.71
CA PHE A 124 13.86 -16.94 -6.28
C PHE A 124 14.40 -17.26 -7.67
N ASP A 125 14.65 -18.54 -7.97
CA ASP A 125 15.12 -18.96 -9.29
C ASP A 125 14.07 -18.70 -10.37
N VAL A 126 12.80 -18.88 -10.08
CA VAL A 126 11.70 -18.52 -10.99
C VAL A 126 11.58 -17.00 -11.10
N VAL A 127 11.73 -16.25 -10.00
CA VAL A 127 11.76 -14.78 -10.05
C VAL A 127 12.81 -14.28 -11.05
N LYS A 128 14.06 -14.78 -10.97
CA LYS A 128 15.13 -14.40 -11.89
C LYS A 128 14.77 -14.67 -13.35
N GLN A 129 14.23 -15.85 -13.63
CA GLN A 129 13.88 -16.26 -14.98
C GLN A 129 12.67 -15.47 -15.54
N VAL A 130 11.71 -15.10 -14.68
CA VAL A 130 10.57 -14.23 -15.06
C VAL A 130 11.06 -12.81 -15.38
N VAL A 131 11.98 -12.26 -14.57
CA VAL A 131 12.61 -10.96 -14.85
C VAL A 131 13.35 -10.98 -16.18
N GLU A 132 14.18 -11.99 -16.44
CA GLU A 132 14.90 -12.16 -17.70
C GLU A 132 13.93 -12.26 -18.88
N TYR A 133 12.87 -13.06 -18.75
CA TYR A 133 11.85 -13.18 -19.77
C TYR A 133 11.16 -11.84 -20.04
N ALA A 134 10.70 -11.13 -19.01
CA ALA A 134 10.06 -9.82 -19.15
C ALA A 134 10.98 -8.81 -19.86
N ARG A 135 12.28 -8.74 -19.48
CA ARG A 135 13.28 -7.90 -20.14
C ARG A 135 13.43 -8.24 -21.63
N SER A 136 13.41 -9.54 -21.98
CA SER A 136 13.50 -9.97 -23.39
C SER A 136 12.29 -9.56 -24.24
N GLN A 137 11.14 -9.25 -23.63
CA GLN A 137 9.93 -8.81 -24.32
C GLN A 137 9.82 -7.28 -24.45
N GLU A 138 10.62 -6.50 -23.70
CA GLU A 138 10.48 -5.05 -23.61
C GLU A 138 10.58 -4.36 -24.98
N GLU A 139 11.63 -4.63 -25.76
CA GLU A 139 11.84 -4.00 -27.06
C GLU A 139 10.78 -4.42 -28.07
N LYS A 140 10.51 -5.72 -28.17
CA LYS A 140 9.55 -6.30 -29.12
C LYS A 140 8.14 -5.74 -28.97
N HIS A 141 7.72 -5.46 -27.74
CA HIS A 141 6.37 -4.99 -27.42
C HIS A 141 6.30 -3.51 -27.05
N ASN A 142 7.40 -2.76 -27.13
CA ASN A 142 7.52 -1.37 -26.69
C ASN A 142 7.05 -1.18 -25.22
N LYS A 143 7.46 -2.12 -24.35
CA LYS A 143 7.15 -2.09 -22.91
C LYS A 143 8.39 -1.77 -22.10
N LYS A 144 8.17 -1.37 -20.85
CA LYS A 144 9.21 -1.16 -19.85
C LYS A 144 8.71 -1.65 -18.50
N PHE A 145 9.31 -2.70 -17.98
CA PHE A 145 8.93 -3.27 -16.69
C PHE A 145 9.68 -2.60 -15.54
N ARG A 146 8.93 -2.32 -14.47
CA ARG A 146 9.44 -1.98 -13.15
C ARG A 146 9.07 -3.11 -12.20
N PHE A 147 10.07 -3.67 -11.53
CA PHE A 147 9.87 -4.77 -10.61
C PHE A 147 9.92 -4.29 -9.18
N THR A 148 8.99 -4.77 -8.36
CA THR A 148 8.98 -4.63 -6.90
C THR A 148 9.12 -6.02 -6.27
N MET A 149 9.82 -6.11 -5.15
CA MET A 149 9.91 -7.31 -4.33
C MET A 149 9.51 -6.97 -2.91
N THR A 150 8.53 -7.70 -2.35
CA THR A 150 8.21 -7.64 -0.91
C THR A 150 8.73 -8.89 -0.24
N THR A 151 9.60 -8.76 0.77
CA THR A 151 10.21 -9.90 1.44
C THR A 151 10.29 -9.74 2.96
N ASN A 152 10.23 -10.86 3.67
CA ASN A 152 10.49 -10.92 5.11
C ASN A 152 11.99 -10.99 5.45
N GLY A 153 12.85 -11.05 4.45
CA GLY A 153 14.31 -10.93 4.56
C GLY A 153 15.08 -12.12 5.11
N LEU A 154 14.42 -13.16 5.61
CA LEU A 154 15.13 -14.32 6.19
C LEU A 154 16.06 -15.02 5.20
N LEU A 155 15.64 -15.10 3.93
CA LEU A 155 16.40 -15.77 2.87
C LEU A 155 17.40 -14.85 2.14
N LEU A 156 17.49 -13.56 2.50
CA LEU A 156 18.47 -12.67 1.90
C LEU A 156 19.90 -13.18 2.14
N THR A 157 20.63 -13.34 1.05
CA THR A 157 22.07 -13.57 0.98
C THR A 157 22.72 -12.42 0.24
N ASP A 158 24.04 -12.35 0.22
CA ASP A 158 24.79 -11.32 -0.49
C ASP A 158 24.46 -11.29 -1.99
N ASP A 159 24.41 -12.46 -2.63
CA ASP A 159 24.09 -12.60 -4.05
C ASP A 159 22.64 -12.16 -4.35
N ILE A 160 21.69 -12.48 -3.46
CA ILE A 160 20.30 -12.03 -3.58
C ILE A 160 20.21 -10.51 -3.43
N ILE A 161 20.89 -9.93 -2.45
CA ILE A 161 20.96 -8.48 -2.23
C ILE A 161 21.51 -7.78 -3.48
N GLU A 162 22.61 -8.26 -4.05
CA GLU A 162 23.19 -7.72 -5.29
C GLU A 162 22.17 -7.77 -6.44
N TYR A 163 21.52 -8.92 -6.64
CA TYR A 163 20.50 -9.07 -7.67
C TYR A 163 19.31 -8.12 -7.47
N LEU A 164 18.77 -8.01 -6.24
CA LEU A 164 17.65 -7.10 -5.95
C LEU A 164 18.05 -5.65 -6.18
N ASN A 165 19.27 -5.27 -5.80
CA ASN A 165 19.77 -3.92 -6.03
C ASN A 165 20.03 -3.63 -7.51
N LYS A 166 20.30 -4.64 -8.33
CA LYS A 166 20.44 -4.49 -9.78
C LYS A 166 19.09 -4.39 -10.49
N GLU A 167 18.19 -5.34 -10.27
CA GLU A 167 16.98 -5.52 -11.11
C GLU A 167 15.72 -4.87 -10.55
N MET A 168 15.56 -4.78 -9.20
CA MET A 168 14.33 -4.25 -8.61
C MET A 168 14.35 -2.72 -8.57
N TYR A 169 13.28 -2.12 -9.10
CA TYR A 169 13.01 -0.70 -8.98
C TYR A 169 12.74 -0.33 -7.52
N ASN A 170 11.91 -1.13 -6.84
CA ASN A 170 11.59 -0.95 -5.43
C ASN A 170 11.73 -2.28 -4.66
N VAL A 171 12.09 -2.20 -3.37
CA VAL A 171 12.11 -3.35 -2.45
C VAL A 171 11.38 -2.97 -1.17
N VAL A 172 10.41 -3.77 -0.79
CA VAL A 172 9.68 -3.64 0.47
C VAL A 172 10.20 -4.66 1.47
N LEU A 173 10.76 -4.20 2.56
CA LEU A 173 11.38 -4.99 3.62
C LEU A 173 10.45 -5.02 4.83
N SER A 174 9.97 -6.21 5.20
CA SER A 174 8.99 -6.35 6.27
C SER A 174 9.65 -6.32 7.65
N LEU A 175 9.34 -5.31 8.46
CA LEU A 175 9.82 -5.14 9.86
C LEU A 175 8.78 -4.34 10.64
N ASP A 176 8.33 -4.84 11.79
CA ASP A 176 7.28 -4.19 12.57
C ASP A 176 7.80 -3.16 13.59
N GLY A 177 9.11 -2.91 13.62
CA GLY A 177 9.73 -1.91 14.48
C GLY A 177 10.68 -2.49 15.52
N ARG A 178 10.44 -2.18 16.80
CA ARG A 178 11.27 -2.67 17.92
C ARG A 178 11.32 -4.19 17.97
N LYS A 179 12.43 -4.73 18.45
CA LYS A 179 12.68 -6.19 18.47
C LYS A 179 11.57 -6.97 19.15
N GLU A 180 11.14 -6.52 20.32
CA GLU A 180 10.08 -7.18 21.10
C GLU A 180 8.75 -7.22 20.35
N ILE A 181 8.40 -6.15 19.61
CA ILE A 181 7.17 -6.09 18.80
C ILE A 181 7.31 -7.00 17.58
N ASN A 182 8.41 -6.86 16.84
CA ASN A 182 8.64 -7.70 15.67
C ASN A 182 8.64 -9.19 16.01
N ASP A 183 9.37 -9.59 17.05
CA ASP A 183 9.54 -11.00 17.41
C ASP A 183 8.32 -11.61 18.14
N MET A 184 7.40 -10.77 18.63
CA MET A 184 6.10 -11.19 19.14
C MET A 184 5.17 -11.60 18.00
N LEU A 185 5.14 -10.83 16.90
CA LEU A 185 4.15 -10.97 15.83
C LEU A 185 4.67 -11.74 14.61
N ARG A 186 5.98 -11.63 14.31
CA ARG A 186 6.65 -12.23 13.14
C ARG A 186 7.54 -13.38 13.54
N VAL A 187 6.91 -14.49 13.89
CA VAL A 187 7.61 -15.69 14.39
C VAL A 187 7.96 -16.66 13.27
N ARG A 188 9.03 -17.41 13.46
CA ARG A 188 9.38 -18.59 12.65
C ARG A 188 8.48 -19.77 13.00
N ALA A 189 8.59 -20.86 12.24
CA ALA A 189 7.80 -22.08 12.48
C ALA A 189 8.07 -22.72 13.85
N ASP A 190 9.26 -22.50 14.43
CA ASP A 190 9.66 -22.96 15.77
C ASP A 190 9.25 -21.99 16.91
N GLY A 191 8.57 -20.89 16.56
CA GLY A 191 8.17 -19.85 17.50
C GLY A 191 9.25 -18.82 17.85
N SER A 192 10.47 -18.96 17.30
CA SER A 192 11.53 -17.98 17.52
C SER A 192 11.31 -16.71 16.70
N GLY A 193 11.83 -15.57 17.19
CA GLY A 193 11.80 -14.30 16.48
C GLY A 193 12.74 -14.26 15.27
N CYS A 194 12.57 -13.23 14.43
CA CYS A 194 13.38 -13.07 13.23
C CYS A 194 14.22 -11.78 13.19
N TYR A 195 14.01 -10.85 14.12
CA TYR A 195 14.60 -9.51 14.11
C TYR A 195 16.12 -9.52 13.94
N ASP A 196 16.85 -10.22 14.81
CA ASP A 196 18.32 -10.24 14.79
C ASP A 196 18.89 -10.83 13.48
N ALA A 197 18.12 -11.69 12.80
CA ALA A 197 18.52 -12.28 11.54
C ALA A 197 18.29 -11.38 10.33
N ILE A 198 17.25 -10.50 10.38
CA ILE A 198 16.85 -9.71 9.22
C ILE A 198 17.43 -8.30 9.21
N VAL A 199 17.54 -7.64 10.37
CA VAL A 199 17.98 -6.23 10.46
C VAL A 199 19.35 -6.00 9.83
N PRO A 200 20.40 -6.80 10.12
CA PRO A 200 21.72 -6.62 9.48
C PRO A 200 21.67 -6.77 7.96
N LYS A 201 20.81 -7.64 7.44
CA LYS A 201 20.64 -7.86 6.00
C LYS A 201 19.95 -6.66 5.34
N TYR A 202 18.94 -6.07 6.01
CA TYR A 202 18.28 -4.86 5.53
C TYR A 202 19.23 -3.67 5.49
N GLN A 203 20.02 -3.48 6.55
CA GLN A 203 21.07 -2.44 6.58
C GLN A 203 22.05 -2.61 5.42
N LYS A 204 22.52 -3.84 5.15
CA LYS A 204 23.40 -4.13 4.03
C LYS A 204 22.75 -3.84 2.68
N LEU A 205 21.51 -4.28 2.47
CA LEU A 205 20.76 -4.05 1.23
C LEU A 205 20.62 -2.56 0.96
N ILE A 206 20.19 -1.78 1.95
CA ILE A 206 19.97 -0.34 1.83
C ILE A 206 21.28 0.40 1.60
N ALA A 207 22.35 0.07 2.33
CA ALA A 207 23.67 0.68 2.17
C ALA A 207 24.27 0.49 0.77
N THR A 208 23.87 -0.57 0.07
CA THR A 208 24.37 -0.89 -1.29
C THR A 208 23.38 -0.58 -2.40
N ARG A 209 22.18 -0.02 -2.06
CA ARG A 209 21.09 0.18 -3.01
C ARG A 209 21.25 1.45 -3.85
N GLY A 210 22.02 2.46 -3.41
CA GLY A 210 22.13 3.76 -4.05
C GLY A 210 20.81 4.55 -3.98
N ASP A 211 20.43 5.20 -5.06
CA ASP A 211 19.24 6.08 -5.13
C ASP A 211 17.94 5.34 -5.48
N LYS A 212 17.95 4.00 -5.49
CA LYS A 212 16.76 3.22 -5.82
C LYS A 212 15.79 3.15 -4.64
N ASP A 213 14.50 3.12 -4.97
CA ASP A 213 13.42 3.10 -3.99
C ASP A 213 13.43 1.86 -3.09
N TYR A 214 13.11 2.04 -1.84
CA TYR A 214 12.81 1.00 -0.87
C TYR A 214 11.84 1.50 0.18
N TYR A 215 11.18 0.58 0.86
CA TYR A 215 10.43 0.84 2.09
C TYR A 215 10.71 -0.23 3.12
N VAL A 216 10.90 0.18 4.37
CA VAL A 216 10.78 -0.71 5.52
C VAL A 216 9.35 -0.59 6.02
N ARG A 217 8.58 -1.68 5.90
CA ARG A 217 7.15 -1.68 6.16
C ARG A 217 6.80 -2.60 7.31
N GLY A 218 6.17 -2.03 8.34
CA GLY A 218 5.65 -2.72 9.49
C GLY A 218 4.12 -2.67 9.57
N THR A 219 3.60 -3.41 10.55
CA THR A 219 2.19 -3.41 10.90
C THR A 219 2.05 -3.11 12.38
N PHE A 220 1.19 -2.15 12.76
CA PHE A 220 0.84 -1.97 14.15
C PHE A 220 -0.51 -2.63 14.46
N THR A 221 -0.63 -3.09 15.68
CA THR A 221 -1.79 -3.84 16.19
C THR A 221 -2.22 -3.23 17.52
N LYS A 222 -3.25 -3.80 18.16
CA LYS A 222 -3.62 -3.46 19.54
C LYS A 222 -2.45 -3.57 20.54
N HIS A 223 -1.45 -4.40 20.23
CA HIS A 223 -0.30 -4.65 21.14
C HIS A 223 0.77 -3.55 21.09
N ASN A 224 0.77 -2.70 20.06
CA ASN A 224 1.76 -1.62 19.88
C ASN A 224 1.12 -0.34 19.35
N LEU A 225 0.09 0.14 20.05
CA LEU A 225 -0.54 1.43 19.73
C LEU A 225 0.44 2.60 19.83
N ASP A 226 1.59 2.41 20.50
CA ASP A 226 2.72 3.33 20.56
C ASP A 226 3.67 3.22 19.35
N PHE A 227 3.11 2.97 18.17
CA PHE A 227 3.84 2.68 16.91
C PHE A 227 4.79 3.80 16.45
N ALA A 228 4.64 5.03 16.97
CA ALA A 228 5.63 6.08 16.72
C ALA A 228 7.03 5.67 17.21
N LYS A 229 7.11 4.92 18.32
CA LYS A 229 8.38 4.37 18.79
C LYS A 229 8.97 3.35 17.82
N ASP A 230 8.12 2.56 17.14
CA ASP A 230 8.53 1.58 16.15
C ASP A 230 9.06 2.26 14.88
N ALA A 231 8.36 3.31 14.41
CA ALA A 231 8.81 4.12 13.28
C ALA A 231 10.14 4.84 13.57
N VAL A 232 10.29 5.42 14.77
CA VAL A 232 11.53 6.07 15.20
C VAL A 232 12.67 5.06 15.33
N HIS A 233 12.40 3.88 15.89
CA HIS A 233 13.37 2.80 16.00
C HIS A 233 13.90 2.37 14.61
N MET A 234 13.02 2.20 13.63
CA MET A 234 13.44 1.90 12.25
C MET A 234 14.33 3.01 11.68
N ALA A 235 13.97 4.28 11.93
CA ALA A 235 14.81 5.40 11.49
C ALA A 235 16.18 5.44 12.19
N GLU A 236 16.28 5.01 13.45
CA GLU A 236 17.54 4.91 14.20
C GLU A 236 18.43 3.76 13.74
N LEU A 237 17.83 2.73 13.13
CA LEU A 237 18.57 1.68 12.43
C LEU A 237 19.19 2.13 11.09
N GLY A 238 18.89 3.38 10.66
CA GLY A 238 19.37 3.95 9.39
C GLY A 238 18.39 3.81 8.24
N PHE A 239 17.11 3.48 8.50
CA PHE A 239 16.09 3.39 7.47
C PHE A 239 15.33 4.72 7.37
N ASP A 240 15.41 5.38 6.23
CA ASP A 240 14.81 6.70 6.00
C ASP A 240 13.49 6.66 5.22
N GLN A 241 13.07 5.48 4.76
CA GLN A 241 11.79 5.24 4.10
C GLN A 241 10.98 4.23 4.93
N VAL A 242 10.06 4.72 5.74
CA VAL A 242 9.34 3.91 6.73
C VAL A 242 7.84 3.98 6.50
N SER A 243 7.17 2.84 6.66
CA SER A 243 5.72 2.72 6.67
C SER A 243 5.30 1.80 7.82
N VAL A 244 4.31 2.23 8.61
CA VAL A 244 3.72 1.37 9.66
C VAL A 244 2.20 1.46 9.50
N GLU A 245 1.62 0.35 9.02
CA GLU A 245 0.20 0.26 8.66
C GLU A 245 -0.63 -0.28 9.83
N PRO A 246 -1.88 0.18 10.02
CA PRO A 246 -2.79 -0.49 10.94
C PRO A 246 -3.09 -1.92 10.46
N VAL A 247 -3.16 -2.85 11.40
CA VAL A 247 -3.64 -4.19 11.09
C VAL A 247 -5.10 -4.14 10.65
N VAL A 248 -5.41 -4.87 9.59
CA VAL A 248 -6.78 -5.09 9.12
C VAL A 248 -7.07 -6.57 9.26
N SER A 249 -7.99 -6.94 10.14
CA SER A 249 -8.26 -8.33 10.53
C SER A 249 -9.65 -8.47 11.13
N ASP A 250 -10.14 -9.70 11.29
CA ASP A 250 -11.38 -9.97 12.01
C ASP A 250 -11.35 -9.30 13.39
N PRO A 251 -12.35 -8.50 13.75
CA PRO A 251 -12.39 -7.79 15.03
C PRO A 251 -12.35 -8.70 16.28
N ASN A 252 -12.66 -9.97 16.14
CA ASN A 252 -12.62 -10.94 17.26
C ASN A 252 -11.20 -11.47 17.56
N LEU A 253 -10.20 -11.12 16.75
CA LEU A 253 -8.83 -11.57 16.98
C LEU A 253 -8.13 -10.71 18.05
N PRO A 254 -7.24 -11.28 18.88
CA PRO A 254 -6.69 -10.58 20.05
C PRO A 254 -5.78 -9.40 19.71
N TYR A 255 -5.26 -9.34 18.49
CA TYR A 255 -4.40 -8.27 18.00
C TYR A 255 -5.15 -7.21 17.19
N SER A 256 -6.45 -7.41 16.92
CA SER A 256 -7.26 -6.51 16.10
C SER A 256 -7.49 -5.18 16.79
N LEU A 257 -7.47 -4.12 15.98
CA LEU A 257 -7.86 -2.79 16.42
C LEU A 257 -9.38 -2.70 16.58
N GLN A 258 -9.82 -2.04 17.64
CA GLN A 258 -11.21 -1.79 17.97
C GLN A 258 -11.52 -0.30 17.91
N GLU A 259 -12.80 0.08 17.90
CA GLU A 259 -13.19 1.50 17.94
C GLU A 259 -12.63 2.23 19.17
N GLU A 260 -12.55 1.56 20.29
CA GLU A 260 -11.97 2.09 21.54
C GLU A 260 -10.46 2.38 21.45
N ASP A 261 -9.75 1.77 20.48
CA ASP A 261 -8.32 2.00 20.25
C ASP A 261 -8.06 3.24 19.36
N LEU A 262 -9.07 3.69 18.59
CA LEU A 262 -8.93 4.79 17.63
C LEU A 262 -8.45 6.11 18.26
N PRO A 263 -8.98 6.56 19.42
CA PRO A 263 -8.46 7.78 20.04
C PRO A 263 -6.96 7.70 20.36
N ALA A 264 -6.48 6.55 20.82
CA ALA A 264 -5.06 6.32 21.11
C ALA A 264 -4.23 6.30 19.82
N ALA A 265 -4.72 5.63 18.76
CA ALA A 265 -4.07 5.60 17.47
C ALA A 265 -3.97 6.99 16.83
N PHE A 266 -5.02 7.81 16.90
CA PHE A 266 -4.99 9.19 16.38
C PHE A 266 -4.00 10.07 17.17
N ALA A 267 -4.02 9.98 18.50
CA ALA A 267 -3.04 10.69 19.34
C ALA A 267 -1.60 10.28 19.00
N GLU A 268 -1.38 9.01 18.65
CA GLU A 268 -0.05 8.54 18.31
C GLU A 268 0.39 8.99 16.89
N TYR A 269 -0.53 9.15 15.93
CA TYR A 269 -0.21 9.83 14.67
C TYR A 269 0.18 11.30 14.89
N GLU A 270 -0.53 12.03 15.76
CA GLU A 270 -0.16 13.40 16.12
C GLU A 270 1.20 13.46 16.82
N ASN A 271 1.47 12.54 17.74
CA ASN A 271 2.77 12.38 18.39
C ASN A 271 3.88 12.15 17.36
N LEU A 272 3.69 11.21 16.43
CA LEU A 272 4.65 10.91 15.36
C LEU A 272 4.90 12.14 14.47
N ALA A 273 3.86 12.90 14.13
CA ALA A 273 4.00 14.13 13.34
C ALA A 273 4.89 15.16 14.07
N ASN A 274 4.66 15.37 15.36
CA ASN A 274 5.48 16.25 16.18
C ASN A 274 6.95 15.78 16.26
N ILE A 275 7.16 14.48 16.46
CA ILE A 275 8.50 13.87 16.45
C ILE A 275 9.20 14.12 15.11
N LEU A 276 8.51 13.92 13.99
CA LEU A 276 9.07 14.15 12.65
C LEU A 276 9.43 15.60 12.40
N ILE A 277 8.60 16.56 12.82
CA ILE A 277 8.88 17.98 12.74
C ILE A 277 10.17 18.31 13.52
N ASP A 278 10.29 17.81 14.74
CA ASP A 278 11.46 18.05 15.58
C ASP A 278 12.73 17.38 15.05
N ARG A 279 12.61 16.17 14.55
CA ARG A 279 13.72 15.45 13.91
C ARG A 279 14.16 16.15 12.62
N LYS A 280 13.24 16.66 11.82
CA LYS A 280 13.53 17.41 10.59
C LYS A 280 14.27 18.71 10.88
N LYS A 281 13.85 19.47 11.91
CA LYS A 281 14.56 20.67 12.38
C LYS A 281 16.01 20.38 12.80
N LYS A 282 16.29 19.17 13.29
CA LYS A 282 17.62 18.70 13.73
C LYS A 282 18.42 18.01 12.61
N GLY A 283 17.93 18.00 11.37
CA GLY A 283 18.59 17.31 10.25
C GLY A 283 18.56 15.78 10.33
N LYS A 284 17.67 15.18 11.13
CA LYS A 284 17.51 13.74 11.36
C LYS A 284 16.12 13.25 10.90
N GLY A 285 15.52 13.94 9.94
CA GLY A 285 14.21 13.55 9.40
C GLY A 285 14.27 12.23 8.66
N PHE A 286 13.13 11.54 8.58
CA PHE A 286 12.89 10.38 7.72
C PHE A 286 11.53 10.53 7.07
N ASN A 287 11.27 9.77 5.99
CA ASN A 287 9.99 9.77 5.32
C ASN A 287 9.08 8.73 5.96
N PHE A 288 7.92 9.18 6.45
CA PHE A 288 6.85 8.30 6.89
C PHE A 288 5.75 8.30 5.83
N PHE A 289 5.45 7.14 5.28
CA PHE A 289 4.62 6.99 4.07
C PHE A 289 3.26 7.71 4.17
N HIS A 290 2.54 7.60 5.29
CA HIS A 290 1.23 8.22 5.47
C HIS A 290 1.28 9.76 5.48
N PHE A 291 2.45 10.36 5.75
CA PHE A 291 2.62 11.82 5.76
C PHE A 291 3.20 12.38 4.45
N MET A 292 3.43 11.52 3.45
CA MET A 292 3.90 11.95 2.13
C MET A 292 2.74 12.46 1.27
N ILE A 293 2.07 13.50 1.75
CA ILE A 293 0.97 14.17 1.06
C ILE A 293 1.46 15.55 0.62
N ASP A 294 1.34 15.84 -0.69
CA ASP A 294 1.61 17.19 -1.21
C ASP A 294 0.40 18.09 -0.93
N LEU A 295 0.53 18.95 0.08
CA LEU A 295 -0.52 19.91 0.43
C LEU A 295 -0.48 21.17 -0.44
N ASN A 296 0.63 21.44 -1.16
CA ASN A 296 0.76 22.64 -1.98
C ASN A 296 0.01 22.52 -3.31
N GLN A 297 0.04 21.33 -3.94
CA GLN A 297 -0.62 21.07 -5.22
C GLN A 297 -1.93 20.31 -5.07
N GLY A 298 -2.18 19.74 -3.90
CA GLY A 298 -3.28 18.82 -3.68
C GLY A 298 -3.16 17.50 -4.45
N PRO A 299 -4.03 16.55 -4.22
CA PRO A 299 -4.05 15.28 -4.94
C PRO A 299 -4.57 15.45 -6.37
N CYS A 300 -4.04 14.67 -7.32
CA CYS A 300 -4.66 14.57 -8.63
C CYS A 300 -6.03 13.85 -8.51
N ALA A 301 -7.12 14.59 -8.53
CA ALA A 301 -8.47 14.07 -8.31
C ALA A 301 -8.79 12.87 -9.21
N ILE A 302 -8.46 12.91 -10.51
CA ILE A 302 -8.72 11.79 -11.44
C ILE A 302 -8.03 10.50 -10.99
N LYS A 303 -6.78 10.59 -10.52
CA LYS A 303 -6.04 9.42 -9.99
C LYS A 303 -6.60 8.92 -8.67
N ARG A 304 -7.30 9.80 -7.93
CA ARG A 304 -7.84 9.50 -6.59
C ARG A 304 -9.29 9.04 -6.60
N LEU A 305 -9.90 8.96 -7.77
CA LEU A 305 -11.28 8.45 -7.86
C LEU A 305 -11.40 6.97 -7.50
N ARG A 306 -10.40 6.15 -7.80
CA ARG A 306 -10.46 4.67 -7.68
C ARG A 306 -9.40 4.05 -6.78
N GLY A 307 -8.55 4.80 -6.12
CA GLY A 307 -7.46 4.26 -5.32
C GLY A 307 -6.42 3.49 -6.14
N CYS A 308 -6.08 2.26 -5.72
CA CYS A 308 -5.01 1.45 -6.33
C CYS A 308 -5.37 0.85 -7.70
N GLY A 309 -6.63 0.93 -8.13
CA GLY A 309 -7.10 0.33 -9.38
C GLY A 309 -7.30 -1.20 -9.32
N CYS A 310 -7.46 -1.75 -8.12
CA CYS A 310 -7.76 -3.15 -7.86
C CYS A 310 -8.86 -3.69 -8.79
N GLY A 311 -8.65 -4.87 -9.37
CA GLY A 311 -9.58 -5.54 -10.27
C GLY A 311 -9.74 -4.93 -11.66
N ASN A 312 -9.21 -3.71 -11.89
CA ASN A 312 -9.31 -3.02 -13.17
C ASN A 312 -7.93 -2.76 -13.80
N GLU A 313 -7.11 -1.92 -13.16
CA GLU A 313 -5.77 -1.58 -13.64
C GLU A 313 -4.68 -2.44 -12.99
N TYR A 314 -5.01 -3.10 -11.89
CA TYR A 314 -4.16 -3.97 -11.10
C TYR A 314 -4.86 -5.31 -10.87
N VAL A 315 -4.14 -6.41 -11.05
CA VAL A 315 -4.61 -7.78 -10.80
C VAL A 315 -3.55 -8.59 -10.05
N CYS A 316 -3.96 -9.71 -9.47
CA CYS A 316 -3.06 -10.69 -8.85
C CYS A 316 -3.13 -12.02 -9.60
N VAL A 317 -1.99 -12.69 -9.78
CA VAL A 317 -1.91 -14.02 -10.39
C VAL A 317 -1.29 -15.00 -9.40
N THR A 318 -1.94 -16.15 -9.21
CA THR A 318 -1.51 -17.22 -8.29
C THR A 318 -0.52 -18.20 -8.96
N PRO A 319 0.10 -19.11 -8.19
CA PRO A 319 0.96 -20.15 -8.75
C PRO A 319 0.26 -21.10 -9.74
N GLU A 320 -1.08 -21.21 -9.67
CA GLU A 320 -1.91 -21.97 -10.59
C GLU A 320 -2.29 -21.21 -11.87
N GLY A 321 -2.01 -19.90 -11.90
CA GLY A 321 -2.42 -19.02 -12.98
C GLY A 321 -3.80 -18.38 -12.77
N ASP A 322 -4.44 -18.58 -11.64
CA ASP A 322 -5.72 -17.93 -11.34
C ASP A 322 -5.56 -16.42 -11.16
N ILE A 323 -6.50 -15.66 -11.72
CA ILE A 323 -6.52 -14.21 -11.68
C ILE A 323 -7.49 -13.74 -10.60
N TYR A 324 -7.04 -12.83 -9.74
CA TYR A 324 -7.84 -12.17 -8.72
C TYR A 324 -7.71 -10.64 -8.79
N PRO A 325 -8.69 -9.86 -8.25
CA PRO A 325 -8.61 -8.39 -8.26
C PRO A 325 -7.36 -7.84 -7.56
N CYS A 326 -6.93 -8.45 -6.45
CA CYS A 326 -5.64 -8.22 -5.78
C CYS A 326 -5.28 -9.42 -4.88
N HIS A 327 -4.09 -9.38 -4.29
CA HIS A 327 -3.61 -10.45 -3.41
C HIS A 327 -4.48 -10.72 -2.17
N GLN A 328 -5.27 -9.74 -1.70
CA GLN A 328 -6.19 -9.95 -0.58
C GLN A 328 -7.46 -10.73 -0.94
N PHE A 329 -7.81 -10.84 -2.21
CA PHE A 329 -8.94 -11.64 -2.68
C PHE A 329 -8.56 -13.09 -3.01
N VAL A 330 -7.27 -13.42 -3.03
CA VAL A 330 -6.79 -14.77 -3.35
C VAL A 330 -7.39 -15.80 -2.39
N GLY A 331 -7.85 -16.92 -2.95
CA GLY A 331 -8.53 -17.99 -2.21
C GLY A 331 -10.04 -17.80 -2.05
N GLN A 332 -10.59 -16.65 -2.45
CA GLN A 332 -12.03 -16.40 -2.43
C GLN A 332 -12.63 -16.68 -3.83
N GLU A 333 -13.22 -17.86 -4.03
CA GLU A 333 -13.71 -18.32 -5.35
C GLU A 333 -14.66 -17.31 -6.02
N LYS A 334 -15.48 -16.60 -5.23
CA LYS A 334 -16.39 -15.54 -5.71
C LYS A 334 -15.65 -14.45 -6.50
N TRP A 335 -14.38 -14.19 -6.19
CA TRP A 335 -13.58 -13.11 -6.77
C TRP A 335 -12.54 -13.60 -7.79
N LYS A 336 -12.63 -14.87 -8.20
CA LYS A 336 -11.77 -15.39 -9.25
C LYS A 336 -12.18 -14.83 -10.61
N MET A 337 -11.29 -14.05 -11.22
CA MET A 337 -11.50 -13.36 -12.49
C MET A 337 -11.13 -14.22 -13.72
N GLY A 338 -10.74 -15.45 -13.55
CA GLY A 338 -10.31 -16.36 -14.61
C GLY A 338 -8.98 -17.03 -14.34
N ASN A 339 -8.37 -17.58 -15.38
CA ASN A 339 -7.07 -18.25 -15.30
C ASN A 339 -6.25 -17.99 -16.56
N ILE A 340 -5.00 -17.54 -16.41
CA ILE A 340 -4.11 -17.21 -17.54
C ILE A 340 -3.69 -18.44 -18.35
N MET A 341 -3.70 -19.65 -17.76
CA MET A 341 -3.36 -20.88 -18.45
C MET A 341 -4.52 -21.40 -19.34
N GLU A 342 -5.73 -20.95 -19.03
CA GLU A 342 -6.95 -21.27 -19.78
C GLU A 342 -7.36 -20.14 -20.72
N ASP A 343 -6.59 -19.06 -20.78
CA ASP A 343 -6.89 -17.83 -21.54
C ASP A 343 -8.27 -17.25 -21.21
N THR A 344 -8.68 -17.33 -19.92
CA THR A 344 -9.96 -16.78 -19.43
C THR A 344 -9.74 -15.54 -18.61
N PHE A 345 -10.58 -14.51 -18.82
CA PHE A 345 -10.58 -13.29 -18.03
C PHE A 345 -11.99 -12.68 -17.96
N ASP A 346 -12.52 -12.53 -16.75
CA ASP A 346 -13.88 -12.01 -16.50
C ASP A 346 -13.95 -10.50 -16.71
N ILE A 347 -14.35 -10.10 -17.91
CA ILE A 347 -14.52 -8.69 -18.27
C ILE A 347 -15.68 -8.03 -17.51
N PRO A 348 -16.86 -8.67 -17.32
CA PRO A 348 -17.91 -8.14 -16.44
C PRO A 348 -17.41 -7.79 -15.03
N MET A 349 -16.69 -8.69 -14.36
CA MET A 349 -16.12 -8.39 -13.03
C MET A 349 -15.09 -7.26 -13.09
N LYS A 350 -14.24 -7.21 -14.10
CA LYS A 350 -13.32 -6.09 -14.34
C LYS A 350 -14.05 -4.76 -14.47
N GLN A 351 -15.21 -4.73 -15.15
CA GLN A 351 -16.04 -3.55 -15.29
C GLN A 351 -16.69 -3.13 -13.96
N GLU A 352 -17.13 -4.08 -13.14
CA GLU A 352 -17.63 -3.80 -11.78
C GLU A 352 -16.59 -3.05 -10.94
N PHE A 353 -15.36 -3.55 -10.90
CA PHE A 353 -14.26 -2.85 -10.23
C PHE A 353 -13.91 -1.50 -10.88
N ALA A 354 -14.07 -1.37 -12.19
CA ALA A 354 -13.85 -0.09 -12.90
C ALA A 354 -14.85 0.99 -12.50
N LEU A 355 -16.07 0.61 -12.17
CA LEU A 355 -17.15 1.53 -11.76
C LEU A 355 -17.08 1.86 -10.28
N THR A 356 -16.36 1.07 -9.48
CA THR A 356 -16.17 1.34 -8.05
C THR A 356 -15.24 2.54 -7.83
N ASN A 357 -15.78 3.62 -7.27
CA ASN A 357 -15.07 4.89 -7.07
C ASN A 357 -15.68 5.69 -5.91
N VAL A 358 -15.09 6.83 -5.56
CA VAL A 358 -15.53 7.65 -4.43
C VAL A 358 -16.96 8.18 -4.55
N TYR A 359 -17.55 8.24 -5.74
CA TYR A 359 -18.94 8.67 -5.93
C TYR A 359 -19.93 7.51 -5.99
N SER A 360 -19.45 6.27 -6.17
CA SER A 360 -20.30 5.07 -6.06
C SER A 360 -20.49 4.62 -4.61
N LYS A 361 -19.67 5.14 -3.69
CA LYS A 361 -19.70 4.84 -2.26
C LYS A 361 -20.49 5.93 -1.51
N GLU A 362 -21.55 5.54 -0.81
CA GLU A 362 -22.47 6.51 -0.17
C GLU A 362 -21.73 7.42 0.81
N ASP A 363 -20.92 6.87 1.69
CA ASP A 363 -20.19 7.61 2.72
C ASP A 363 -19.07 8.50 2.16
N CYS A 364 -18.65 8.25 0.91
CA CYS A 364 -17.54 8.98 0.30
C CYS A 364 -18.00 10.23 -0.48
N LYS A 365 -19.26 10.32 -0.91
CA LYS A 365 -19.75 11.39 -1.78
C LYS A 365 -19.47 12.77 -1.21
N ASP A 366 -19.76 12.96 0.07
CA ASP A 366 -19.65 14.23 0.79
C ASP A 366 -18.44 14.29 1.74
N CYS A 367 -17.59 13.26 1.73
CA CYS A 367 -16.41 13.19 2.57
C CYS A 367 -15.35 14.21 2.11
N TRP A 368 -14.88 15.05 3.03
CA TRP A 368 -13.81 16.03 2.77
C TRP A 368 -12.50 15.38 2.35
N ALA A 369 -12.23 14.14 2.81
CA ALA A 369 -11.01 13.41 2.55
C ALA A 369 -11.06 12.53 1.29
N LYS A 370 -12.14 12.54 0.52
CA LYS A 370 -12.36 11.58 -0.58
C LYS A 370 -11.22 11.50 -1.58
N PHE A 371 -10.61 12.62 -1.94
CA PHE A 371 -9.47 12.66 -2.88
C PHE A 371 -8.12 12.37 -2.25
N TYR A 372 -8.03 12.29 -0.94
CA TYR A 372 -6.85 11.79 -0.22
C TYR A 372 -6.96 10.29 0.06
N CYS A 373 -8.12 9.83 0.52
CA CYS A 373 -8.42 8.44 0.86
C CYS A 373 -8.68 7.56 -0.37
N SER A 374 -9.28 8.12 -1.44
CA SER A 374 -9.69 7.39 -2.67
C SER A 374 -10.76 6.30 -2.43
N GLY A 375 -11.58 6.44 -1.39
CA GLY A 375 -12.66 5.50 -1.06
C GLY A 375 -12.20 4.24 -0.32
N GLY A 376 -11.01 4.25 0.27
CA GLY A 376 -10.49 3.13 1.05
C GLY A 376 -9.97 1.96 0.19
N CYS A 377 -9.82 0.81 0.81
CA CYS A 377 -9.39 -0.43 0.17
C CYS A 377 -10.59 -1.32 -0.16
N ASN A 378 -10.80 -1.66 -1.43
CA ASN A 378 -11.92 -2.49 -1.86
C ASN A 378 -11.95 -3.87 -1.17
N ALA A 379 -10.77 -4.47 -0.90
CA ALA A 379 -10.72 -5.75 -0.19
C ALA A 379 -11.13 -5.60 1.28
N ASN A 380 -10.73 -4.51 1.94
CA ASN A 380 -11.13 -4.24 3.31
C ASN A 380 -12.64 -3.93 3.38
N ASN A 381 -13.16 -3.09 2.47
CA ASN A 381 -14.59 -2.81 2.39
C ASN A 381 -15.38 -4.12 2.22
N GLN A 382 -14.97 -4.99 1.29
CA GLN A 382 -15.60 -6.29 1.12
C GLN A 382 -15.55 -7.16 2.39
N SER A 383 -14.46 -7.12 3.13
CA SER A 383 -14.28 -7.95 4.34
C SER A 383 -15.12 -7.46 5.52
N TYR A 384 -15.34 -6.14 5.64
CA TYR A 384 -16.05 -5.53 6.75
C TYR A 384 -17.51 -5.22 6.45
N GLU A 385 -17.79 -4.66 5.26
CA GLU A 385 -19.14 -4.22 4.85
C GLU A 385 -19.84 -5.26 3.95
N GLY A 386 -19.11 -6.26 3.48
CA GLY A 386 -19.65 -7.27 2.54
C GLY A 386 -19.79 -6.76 1.11
N ASP A 387 -19.31 -5.56 0.81
CA ASP A 387 -19.40 -4.90 -0.49
C ASP A 387 -18.10 -4.17 -0.84
N ILE A 388 -17.78 -4.09 -2.14
CA ILE A 388 -16.67 -3.29 -2.66
C ILE A 388 -17.05 -1.83 -2.92
N HIS A 389 -18.36 -1.55 -2.93
CA HIS A 389 -18.93 -0.23 -3.18
C HIS A 389 -19.03 0.67 -1.95
#